data_d893d0499eb2cc3d11ab4734593252c2
#
_entry.id   d893d0499eb2cc3d11ab4734593252c2
#
_cell.length_a   1.000
_cell.length_b   1.000
_cell.length_c   1.000
_cell.angle_alpha   90.00
_cell.angle_beta   90.00
_cell.angle_gamma   90.00
#
_symmetry.space_group_name_H-M   'P 1'
#
loop_
_entity.id
_entity.type
_entity.pdbx_description
1 polymer ?
#
loop_
_entity_poly.entity_id
_entity_poly.type
_entity_poly.pdbx_seq_one_letter_code
_entity_poly.pdbx_strand_id
1 'polypeptide(L)'
;MNEAQARALLVQAGHRLLAEGLVARTWGNLSVRLDEHTMAITPSGIAYPDLTEKMIVLVDLETYEWSGPYKPSGERKVHQEVYRRRPDVLAGVHTHQVAASICAAARVPVPTPTLGEVPCAPYGLPGTKRLTEATLDALGAGPAVLMANHGVLTVGADLESAFDRVTELERACADYVVVKRPYEGSHMPADPDAPWDPRCLSEVPLADGSVGWLSEAPFTVRFSVLRKALPPVLDDLAQLTGRHVAPVRSTPRRRPRRDAVLIPGRGALVFGSDHEAVAMVIEKAARAWIGAAGIGGAKPLPVWEALLMRVVYARSYSKQAAAAHPAP
;
A
#
# COMPACT_ATOMS: atom_id res chain seq x y z
N MET A 1 13.36 -3.55 -25.57
CA MET A 1 11.98 -3.04 -25.79
C MET A 1 12.09 -1.59 -26.18
N ASN A 2 11.30 -1.09 -27.15
CA ASN A 2 11.31 0.34 -27.46
C ASN A 2 10.43 1.14 -26.50
N GLU A 3 10.59 2.47 -26.48
CA GLU A 3 9.86 3.37 -25.58
C GLU A 3 8.33 3.27 -25.71
N ALA A 4 7.80 3.26 -26.94
CA ALA A 4 6.35 3.19 -27.17
C ALA A 4 5.75 1.88 -26.63
N GLN A 5 6.43 0.76 -26.85
CA GLN A 5 6.04 -0.53 -26.30
C GLN A 5 6.05 -0.53 -24.76
N ALA A 6 7.08 0.07 -24.14
CA ALA A 6 7.18 0.14 -22.69
C ALA A 6 6.06 0.98 -22.08
N ARG A 7 5.74 2.13 -22.69
CA ARG A 7 4.66 3.01 -22.25
C ARG A 7 3.31 2.30 -22.30
N ALA A 8 2.97 1.67 -23.43
CA ALA A 8 1.74 0.91 -23.60
C ALA A 8 1.64 -0.25 -22.59
N LEU A 9 2.73 -0.99 -22.40
CA LEU A 9 2.80 -2.12 -21.48
C LEU A 9 2.56 -1.67 -20.02
N LEU A 10 3.18 -0.57 -19.58
CA LEU A 10 3.01 -0.05 -18.21
C LEU A 10 1.59 0.47 -17.96
N VAL A 11 0.92 1.05 -18.95
CA VAL A 11 -0.49 1.45 -18.83
C VAL A 11 -1.38 0.22 -18.66
N GLN A 12 -1.24 -0.79 -19.52
CA GLN A 12 -2.00 -2.04 -19.42
C GLN A 12 -1.78 -2.72 -18.06
N ALA A 13 -0.53 -2.80 -17.63
CA ALA A 13 -0.16 -3.37 -16.34
C ALA A 13 -0.71 -2.58 -15.15
N GLY A 14 -0.77 -1.25 -15.24
CA GLY A 14 -1.39 -0.39 -14.23
C GLY A 14 -2.90 -0.69 -14.08
N HIS A 15 -3.61 -0.87 -15.19
CA HIS A 15 -5.02 -1.28 -15.17
C HIS A 15 -5.19 -2.70 -14.58
N ARG A 16 -4.27 -3.62 -14.89
CA ARG A 16 -4.25 -4.98 -14.34
C ARG A 16 -4.07 -4.96 -12.82
N LEU A 17 -3.13 -4.16 -12.27
CA LEU A 17 -2.93 -4.01 -10.83
C LEU A 17 -4.23 -3.67 -10.10
N LEU A 18 -5.00 -2.74 -10.66
CA LEU A 18 -6.26 -2.31 -10.08
C LEU A 18 -7.34 -3.39 -10.20
N ALA A 19 -7.47 -4.01 -11.39
CA ALA A 19 -8.46 -5.06 -11.66
C ALA A 19 -8.27 -6.30 -10.77
N GLU A 20 -7.02 -6.65 -10.46
CA GLU A 20 -6.66 -7.77 -9.60
C GLU A 20 -6.64 -7.40 -8.09
N GLY A 21 -6.96 -6.15 -7.73
CA GLY A 21 -6.99 -5.70 -6.33
C GLY A 21 -5.62 -5.65 -5.64
N LEU A 22 -4.53 -5.64 -6.41
CA LEU A 22 -3.16 -5.64 -5.92
C LEU A 22 -2.70 -4.27 -5.40
N VAL A 23 -3.40 -3.23 -5.79
CA VAL A 23 -3.19 -1.85 -5.34
C VAL A 23 -4.52 -1.15 -5.09
N ALA A 24 -4.46 -0.03 -4.38
CA ALA A 24 -5.58 0.86 -4.20
C ALA A 24 -5.13 2.30 -4.46
N ARG A 25 -6.03 3.13 -5.02
CA ARG A 25 -5.75 4.53 -5.34
C ARG A 25 -4.55 4.68 -6.30
N THR A 26 -3.53 5.42 -5.85
CA THR A 26 -2.28 5.72 -6.58
C THR A 26 -1.07 5.01 -5.96
N TRP A 27 -1.31 4.05 -5.06
CA TRP A 27 -0.24 3.29 -4.41
C TRP A 27 0.30 2.20 -5.33
N GLY A 28 1.52 1.78 -5.03
CA GLY A 28 2.26 0.90 -5.90
C GLY A 28 2.85 1.62 -7.11
N ASN A 29 3.71 0.96 -7.82
CA ASN A 29 4.34 1.48 -9.03
C ASN A 29 4.96 0.34 -9.86
N LEU A 30 5.09 0.61 -11.15
CA LEU A 30 5.57 -0.34 -12.15
C LEU A 30 6.71 0.28 -12.92
N SER A 31 7.73 -0.51 -13.22
CA SER A 31 8.80 -0.07 -14.11
C SER A 31 9.30 -1.17 -15.03
N VAL A 32 9.86 -0.77 -16.14
CA VAL A 32 10.62 -1.64 -17.05
C VAL A 32 11.92 -0.95 -17.46
N ARG A 33 12.99 -1.75 -17.58
CA ARG A 33 14.27 -1.30 -18.15
C ARG A 33 14.15 -1.27 -19.66
N LEU A 34 14.54 -0.16 -20.28
CA LEU A 34 14.58 -0.02 -21.74
C LEU A 34 15.94 -0.46 -22.28
N ASP A 35 17.01 0.02 -21.67
CA ASP A 35 18.40 -0.23 -22.01
C ASP A 35 19.31 -0.12 -20.77
N GLU A 36 20.61 0.02 -20.97
CA GLU A 36 21.60 0.12 -19.89
C GLU A 36 21.48 1.40 -19.07
N HIS A 37 20.90 2.47 -19.67
CA HIS A 37 20.87 3.81 -19.10
C HIS A 37 19.47 4.28 -18.70
N THR A 38 18.41 3.62 -19.21
CA THR A 38 17.04 4.16 -19.11
C THR A 38 16.05 3.14 -18.57
N MET A 39 15.19 3.59 -17.67
CA MET A 39 13.96 2.88 -17.31
C MET A 39 12.73 3.74 -17.59
N ALA A 40 11.62 3.07 -17.89
CA ALA A 40 10.28 3.66 -17.85
C ALA A 40 9.60 3.30 -16.53
N ILE A 41 8.89 4.27 -15.90
CA ILE A 41 8.19 4.07 -14.62
C ILE A 41 6.86 4.83 -14.60
N THR A 42 5.90 4.31 -13.86
CA THR A 42 4.62 4.99 -13.62
C THR A 42 4.81 6.31 -12.89
N PRO A 43 3.98 7.34 -13.20
CA PRO A 43 4.07 8.66 -12.57
C PRO A 43 3.57 8.64 -11.11
N SER A 44 3.97 9.64 -10.35
CA SER A 44 3.50 9.87 -8.99
C SER A 44 2.13 10.54 -8.97
N GLY A 45 1.20 10.03 -8.17
CA GLY A 45 -0.07 10.69 -7.86
C GLY A 45 -1.14 10.64 -8.97
N ILE A 46 -0.93 9.86 -10.02
CA ILE A 46 -1.93 9.59 -11.07
C ILE A 46 -2.67 8.29 -10.71
N ALA A 47 -4.01 8.34 -10.73
CA ALA A 47 -4.82 7.15 -10.55
C ALA A 47 -4.70 6.22 -11.76
N TYR A 48 -4.64 4.91 -11.53
CA TYR A 48 -4.44 3.94 -12.62
C TYR A 48 -5.51 3.99 -13.73
N PRO A 49 -6.81 4.28 -13.45
CA PRO A 49 -7.80 4.45 -14.52
C PRO A 49 -7.53 5.62 -15.45
N ASP A 50 -6.82 6.64 -14.96
CA ASP A 50 -6.53 7.86 -15.72
C ASP A 50 -5.14 7.81 -16.39
N LEU A 51 -4.39 6.73 -16.16
CA LEU A 51 -3.04 6.57 -16.66
C LEU A 51 -3.01 6.44 -18.18
N THR A 52 -2.19 7.26 -18.83
CA THR A 52 -1.96 7.22 -20.28
C THR A 52 -0.48 7.06 -20.60
N GLU A 53 -0.17 6.61 -21.81
CA GLU A 53 1.20 6.41 -22.27
C GLU A 53 2.07 7.67 -22.15
N LYS A 54 1.49 8.86 -22.39
CA LYS A 54 2.18 10.16 -22.27
C LYS A 54 2.59 10.49 -20.84
N MET A 55 1.96 9.87 -19.85
CA MET A 55 2.24 10.09 -18.43
C MET A 55 3.36 9.20 -17.90
N ILE A 56 3.70 8.13 -18.59
CA ILE A 56 4.83 7.26 -18.23
C ILE A 56 6.12 8.05 -18.33
N VAL A 57 6.95 7.98 -17.29
CA VAL A 57 8.15 8.79 -17.14
C VAL A 57 9.38 7.97 -17.47
N LEU A 58 10.27 8.53 -18.32
CA LEU A 58 11.59 7.99 -18.55
C LEU A 58 12.56 8.57 -17.52
N VAL A 59 13.36 7.73 -16.92
CA VAL A 59 14.32 8.11 -15.88
C VAL A 59 15.68 7.53 -16.23
N ASP A 60 16.70 8.37 -16.15
CA ASP A 60 18.10 7.97 -16.34
C ASP A 60 18.58 7.19 -15.11
N LEU A 61 19.19 6.03 -15.35
CA LEU A 61 19.63 5.11 -14.30
C LEU A 61 20.90 5.59 -13.57
N GLU A 62 21.68 6.47 -14.14
CA GLU A 62 22.91 6.98 -13.54
C GLU A 62 22.69 8.27 -12.77
N THR A 63 22.03 9.24 -13.41
CA THR A 63 21.85 10.59 -12.87
C THR A 63 20.59 10.72 -12.01
N TYR A 64 19.63 9.79 -12.12
CA TYR A 64 18.29 9.85 -11.51
C TYR A 64 17.42 11.00 -12.06
N GLU A 65 17.84 11.64 -13.12
CA GLU A 65 17.11 12.72 -13.77
C GLU A 65 16.01 12.17 -14.67
N TRP A 66 15.01 12.98 -14.89
CA TRP A 66 13.92 12.71 -15.82
C TRP A 66 13.52 13.99 -16.56
N SER A 67 12.90 13.85 -17.70
CA SER A 67 12.35 14.96 -18.49
C SER A 67 10.84 14.84 -18.65
N GLY A 68 10.19 15.95 -18.97
CA GLY A 68 8.76 16.02 -19.20
C GLY A 68 7.95 16.56 -18.02
N PRO A 69 6.62 16.71 -18.19
CA PRO A 69 5.76 17.39 -17.23
C PRO A 69 5.37 16.54 -16.03
N TYR A 70 5.51 15.22 -16.13
CA TYR A 70 5.10 14.28 -15.08
C TYR A 70 6.28 13.91 -14.19
N LYS A 71 6.02 13.85 -12.89
CA LYS A 71 7.00 13.42 -11.92
C LYS A 71 6.95 11.89 -11.80
N PRO A 72 8.09 11.18 -11.83
CA PRO A 72 8.12 9.73 -11.61
C PRO A 72 7.70 9.37 -10.20
N SER A 73 7.33 8.10 -9.97
CA SER A 73 7.04 7.57 -8.64
C SER A 73 8.04 8.06 -7.59
N GLY A 74 7.56 8.36 -6.39
CA GLY A 74 8.39 8.72 -5.24
C GLY A 74 9.40 7.64 -4.85
N GLU A 75 9.12 6.39 -5.26
CA GLU A 75 9.95 5.22 -4.95
C GLU A 75 10.82 4.77 -6.13
N ARG A 76 10.93 5.59 -7.19
CA ARG A 76 11.76 5.29 -8.37
C ARG A 76 13.17 4.85 -8.01
N LYS A 77 13.74 5.38 -6.90
CA LYS A 77 15.11 5.01 -6.48
C LYS A 77 15.25 3.53 -6.14
N VAL A 78 14.21 2.90 -5.61
CA VAL A 78 14.21 1.46 -5.35
C VAL A 78 14.38 0.71 -6.68
N HIS A 79 13.56 1.04 -7.69
CA HIS A 79 13.62 0.42 -9.02
C HIS A 79 14.96 0.69 -9.72
N GLN A 80 15.45 1.94 -9.69
CA GLN A 80 16.73 2.32 -10.29
C GLN A 80 17.89 1.54 -9.71
N GLU A 81 17.96 1.45 -8.38
CA GLU A 81 19.04 0.72 -7.71
C GLU A 81 18.95 -0.79 -7.93
N VAL A 82 17.73 -1.35 -8.06
CA VAL A 82 17.57 -2.75 -8.51
C VAL A 82 18.19 -2.93 -9.88
N TYR A 83 17.83 -2.10 -10.86
CA TYR A 83 18.38 -2.22 -12.22
C TYR A 83 19.89 -2.02 -12.28
N ARG A 84 20.45 -1.14 -11.46
CA ARG A 84 21.91 -0.92 -11.39
C ARG A 84 22.66 -2.12 -10.82
N ARG A 85 22.09 -2.78 -9.80
CA ARG A 85 22.73 -3.94 -9.13
C ARG A 85 22.42 -5.27 -9.81
N ARG A 86 21.32 -5.36 -10.56
CA ARG A 86 20.76 -6.58 -11.13
C ARG A 86 20.54 -6.44 -12.65
N PRO A 87 21.56 -6.67 -13.46
CA PRO A 87 21.43 -6.59 -14.94
C PRO A 87 20.48 -7.66 -15.51
N ASP A 88 20.22 -8.73 -14.78
CA ASP A 88 19.25 -9.77 -15.09
C ASP A 88 17.78 -9.33 -14.91
N VAL A 89 17.55 -8.24 -14.20
CA VAL A 89 16.20 -7.71 -13.95
C VAL A 89 15.86 -6.68 -15.01
N LEU A 90 14.71 -6.89 -15.70
CA LEU A 90 14.18 -5.97 -16.70
C LEU A 90 12.82 -5.38 -16.33
N ALA A 91 12.16 -5.88 -15.30
CA ALA A 91 10.89 -5.34 -14.79
C ALA A 91 10.81 -5.38 -13.27
N GLY A 92 10.10 -4.40 -12.70
CA GLY A 92 9.80 -4.31 -11.27
C GLY A 92 8.34 -3.94 -11.03
N VAL A 93 7.70 -4.65 -10.08
CA VAL A 93 6.32 -4.44 -9.67
C VAL A 93 6.29 -4.23 -8.15
N HIS A 94 5.90 -3.04 -7.74
CA HIS A 94 5.66 -2.71 -6.33
C HIS A 94 4.17 -2.61 -6.06
N THR A 95 3.70 -3.33 -5.05
CA THR A 95 2.27 -3.44 -4.70
C THR A 95 2.04 -3.33 -3.20
N HIS A 96 0.77 -3.02 -2.85
CA HIS A 96 0.30 -2.95 -1.46
C HIS A 96 -0.82 -3.98 -1.23
N GLN A 97 -0.56 -5.25 -1.52
CA GLN A 97 -1.48 -6.37 -1.44
C GLN A 97 -1.97 -6.61 0.00
N VAL A 98 -3.10 -7.31 0.13
CA VAL A 98 -3.77 -7.49 1.42
C VAL A 98 -3.04 -8.48 2.32
N ALA A 99 -2.83 -9.73 1.87
CA ALA A 99 -2.23 -10.78 2.69
C ALA A 99 -0.74 -10.52 2.92
N ALA A 100 -0.01 -10.07 1.88
CA ALA A 100 1.38 -9.67 2.02
C ALA A 100 1.56 -8.49 3.00
N SER A 101 0.61 -7.54 3.06
CA SER A 101 0.63 -6.46 4.06
C SER A 101 0.49 -6.97 5.50
N ILE A 102 -0.21 -8.10 5.72
CA ILE A 102 -0.28 -8.75 7.06
C ILE A 102 1.12 -9.26 7.46
N CYS A 103 1.79 -9.98 6.57
CA CYS A 103 3.14 -10.51 6.80
C CYS A 103 4.17 -9.38 6.95
N ALA A 104 4.06 -8.33 6.12
CA ALA A 104 4.90 -7.14 6.21
C ALA A 104 4.69 -6.36 7.52
N ALA A 105 3.46 -6.27 8.04
CA ALA A 105 3.17 -5.67 9.34
C ALA A 105 3.72 -6.50 10.51
N ALA A 106 3.73 -7.83 10.39
CA ALA A 106 4.37 -8.75 11.34
C ALA A 106 5.91 -8.77 11.20
N ARG A 107 6.43 -8.30 10.07
CA ARG A 107 7.87 -8.32 9.69
C ARG A 107 8.45 -9.73 9.70
N VAL A 108 7.74 -10.67 9.10
CA VAL A 108 8.16 -12.07 8.99
C VAL A 108 8.48 -12.46 7.56
N PRO A 109 9.46 -13.33 7.31
CA PRO A 109 9.66 -13.93 6.01
C PRO A 109 8.54 -14.95 5.73
N VAL A 110 8.30 -15.22 4.44
CA VAL A 110 7.24 -16.13 3.99
C VAL A 110 7.82 -17.17 3.04
N PRO A 111 7.68 -18.46 3.35
CA PRO A 111 8.02 -19.53 2.40
C PRO A 111 7.00 -19.56 1.26
N THR A 112 7.49 -19.73 0.05
CA THR A 112 6.66 -19.83 -1.17
C THR A 112 6.99 -21.11 -1.93
N PRO A 113 6.09 -21.58 -2.81
CA PRO A 113 6.32 -22.79 -3.59
C PRO A 113 7.51 -22.71 -4.54
N THR A 114 7.68 -21.59 -5.26
CA THR A 114 8.70 -21.46 -6.31
C THR A 114 9.72 -20.34 -6.07
N LEU A 115 9.41 -19.32 -5.27
CA LEU A 115 10.31 -18.19 -5.00
C LEU A 115 11.28 -18.43 -3.84
N GLY A 116 11.15 -19.59 -3.15
CA GLY A 116 11.88 -19.87 -1.92
C GLY A 116 11.30 -19.12 -0.72
N GLU A 117 12.12 -18.83 0.29
CA GLU A 117 11.73 -17.99 1.41
C GLU A 117 11.90 -16.51 1.03
N VAL A 118 10.77 -15.80 0.91
CA VAL A 118 10.76 -14.36 0.60
C VAL A 118 11.02 -13.58 1.88
N PRO A 119 12.12 -12.82 1.97
CA PRO A 119 12.49 -12.08 3.17
C PRO A 119 11.60 -10.85 3.38
N CYS A 120 11.59 -10.34 4.63
CA CYS A 120 10.99 -9.05 4.96
C CYS A 120 12.11 -8.04 5.26
N ALA A 121 12.24 -7.02 4.42
CA ALA A 121 13.18 -5.93 4.62
C ALA A 121 12.86 -5.14 5.90
N PRO A 122 13.87 -4.66 6.64
CA PRO A 122 13.66 -3.71 7.73
C PRO A 122 12.93 -2.46 7.27
N TYR A 123 12.15 -1.86 8.17
CA TYR A 123 11.37 -0.66 7.84
C TYR A 123 12.27 0.52 7.43
N GLY A 124 11.87 1.17 6.37
CA GLY A 124 12.38 2.45 5.91
C GLY A 124 11.24 3.37 5.49
N LEU A 125 11.33 4.66 5.83
CA LEU A 125 10.31 5.64 5.42
C LEU A 125 10.25 5.75 3.89
N PRO A 126 9.06 5.70 3.26
CA PRO A 126 8.90 5.82 1.81
C PRO A 126 9.66 7.00 1.20
N GLY A 127 10.32 6.76 0.06
CA GLY A 127 11.11 7.74 -0.65
C GLY A 127 12.49 8.05 -0.05
N THR A 128 12.90 7.39 1.03
CA THR A 128 14.22 7.60 1.67
C THR A 128 15.28 6.61 1.17
N LYS A 129 16.54 6.99 1.34
CA LYS A 129 17.69 6.11 1.10
C LYS A 129 17.63 4.84 1.95
N ARG A 130 17.17 4.97 3.21
CA ARG A 130 17.02 3.83 4.14
C ARG A 130 16.06 2.77 3.59
N LEU A 131 14.90 3.18 3.02
CA LEU A 131 13.98 2.24 2.38
C LEU A 131 14.67 1.51 1.22
N THR A 132 15.34 2.28 0.35
CA THR A 132 16.02 1.73 -0.82
C THR A 132 17.07 0.69 -0.41
N GLU A 133 17.97 1.05 0.48
CA GLU A 133 19.04 0.15 0.95
C GLU A 133 18.47 -1.10 1.64
N ALA A 134 17.55 -0.94 2.58
CA ALA A 134 16.94 -2.06 3.28
C ALA A 134 16.23 -3.04 2.32
N THR A 135 15.51 -2.50 1.34
CA THR A 135 14.82 -3.31 0.33
C THR A 135 15.80 -4.08 -0.54
N LEU A 136 16.86 -3.43 -1.01
CA LEU A 136 17.86 -4.06 -1.88
C LEU A 136 18.70 -5.11 -1.16
N ASP A 137 19.09 -4.83 0.08
CA ASP A 137 19.86 -5.76 0.88
C ASP A 137 19.06 -7.03 1.19
N ALA A 138 17.76 -6.87 1.49
CA ALA A 138 16.87 -8.00 1.72
C ALA A 138 16.50 -8.74 0.42
N LEU A 139 16.29 -8.02 -0.69
CA LEU A 139 16.02 -8.64 -2.00
C LEU A 139 17.20 -9.49 -2.48
N GLY A 140 18.43 -8.98 -2.35
CA GLY A 140 19.64 -9.67 -2.80
C GLY A 140 19.56 -10.17 -4.25
N ALA A 141 19.80 -11.46 -4.46
CA ALA A 141 19.59 -12.14 -5.73
C ALA A 141 18.16 -12.71 -5.90
N GLY A 142 17.30 -12.54 -4.90
CA GLY A 142 15.94 -13.08 -4.90
C GLY A 142 15.00 -12.41 -5.90
N PRO A 143 13.84 -13.02 -6.13
CA PRO A 143 12.83 -12.52 -7.06
C PRO A 143 11.80 -11.58 -6.40
N ALA A 144 11.73 -11.55 -5.08
CA ALA A 144 10.73 -10.80 -4.32
C ALA A 144 11.23 -10.42 -2.93
N VAL A 145 10.64 -9.38 -2.35
CA VAL A 145 10.89 -8.94 -0.97
C VAL A 145 9.63 -8.30 -0.39
N LEU A 146 9.29 -8.65 0.85
CA LEU A 146 8.33 -7.93 1.67
C LEU A 146 9.01 -6.68 2.24
N MET A 147 8.33 -5.56 2.23
CA MET A 147 8.81 -4.29 2.79
C MET A 147 8.05 -4.02 4.08
N ALA A 148 8.74 -4.05 5.23
CA ALA A 148 8.09 -3.94 6.55
C ALA A 148 7.11 -2.76 6.64
N ASN A 149 5.86 -3.02 7.05
CA ASN A 149 4.77 -2.05 7.21
C ASN A 149 4.36 -1.29 5.91
N HIS A 150 4.83 -1.72 4.75
CA HIS A 150 4.69 -0.99 3.50
C HIS A 150 3.96 -1.83 2.44
N GLY A 151 4.68 -2.74 1.80
CA GLY A 151 4.15 -3.54 0.69
C GLY A 151 5.13 -4.60 0.23
N VAL A 152 5.16 -4.82 -1.07
CA VAL A 152 5.98 -5.85 -1.75
C VAL A 152 6.69 -5.24 -2.95
N LEU A 153 7.91 -5.69 -3.20
CA LEU A 153 8.57 -5.52 -4.48
C LEU A 153 8.86 -6.90 -5.08
N THR A 154 8.41 -7.13 -6.30
CA THR A 154 8.82 -8.26 -7.13
C THR A 154 9.57 -7.78 -8.35
N VAL A 155 10.50 -8.58 -8.83
CA VAL A 155 11.34 -8.25 -9.98
C VAL A 155 11.37 -9.42 -10.96
N GLY A 156 11.60 -9.17 -12.24
CA GLY A 156 11.59 -10.21 -13.27
C GLY A 156 12.40 -9.85 -14.50
N ALA A 157 12.61 -10.84 -15.38
CA ALA A 157 13.18 -10.66 -16.72
C ALA A 157 12.19 -9.96 -17.68
N ASP A 158 10.92 -9.91 -17.29
CA ASP A 158 9.84 -9.18 -17.95
C ASP A 158 8.75 -8.86 -16.94
N LEU A 159 7.77 -8.08 -17.38
CA LEU A 159 6.70 -7.62 -16.49
C LEU A 159 5.75 -8.75 -16.10
N GLU A 160 5.51 -9.72 -17.00
CA GLU A 160 4.63 -10.86 -16.72
C GLU A 160 5.22 -11.74 -15.61
N SER A 161 6.49 -12.11 -15.71
CA SER A 161 7.17 -12.88 -14.66
C SER A 161 7.20 -12.14 -13.31
N ALA A 162 7.31 -10.81 -13.31
CA ALA A 162 7.21 -10.03 -12.08
C ALA A 162 5.79 -10.07 -11.49
N PHE A 163 4.73 -10.02 -12.31
CA PHE A 163 3.33 -10.16 -11.88
C PHE A 163 3.00 -11.55 -11.34
N ASP A 164 3.48 -12.62 -12.00
CA ASP A 164 3.29 -14.00 -11.52
C ASP A 164 3.83 -14.15 -10.10
N ARG A 165 4.97 -13.53 -9.82
CA ARG A 165 5.59 -13.50 -8.49
C ARG A 165 4.76 -12.74 -7.47
N VAL A 166 4.12 -11.63 -7.88
CA VAL A 166 3.15 -10.89 -7.03
C VAL A 166 2.01 -11.82 -6.62
N THR A 167 1.41 -12.51 -7.59
CA THR A 167 0.26 -13.39 -7.37
C THR A 167 0.63 -14.60 -6.50
N GLU A 168 1.78 -15.22 -6.77
CA GLU A 168 2.27 -16.34 -5.96
C GLU A 168 2.52 -15.90 -4.50
N LEU A 169 3.20 -14.76 -4.32
CA LEU A 169 3.52 -14.28 -2.97
C LEU A 169 2.26 -13.90 -2.19
N GLU A 170 1.26 -13.25 -2.82
CA GLU A 170 -0.01 -12.95 -2.14
C GLU A 170 -0.70 -14.20 -1.66
N ARG A 171 -0.79 -15.23 -2.51
CA ARG A 171 -1.37 -16.53 -2.15
C ARG A 171 -0.59 -17.19 -1.02
N ALA A 172 0.75 -17.24 -1.13
CA ALA A 172 1.60 -17.82 -0.09
C ALA A 172 1.46 -17.08 1.25
N CYS A 173 1.34 -15.75 1.25
CA CYS A 173 1.06 -14.95 2.44
C CYS A 173 -0.31 -15.29 3.04
N ALA A 174 -1.35 -15.41 2.22
CA ALA A 174 -2.68 -15.79 2.67
C ALA A 174 -2.68 -17.17 3.35
N ASP A 175 -2.09 -18.18 2.70
CA ASP A 175 -1.93 -19.53 3.23
C ASP A 175 -1.11 -19.52 4.54
N TYR A 176 -0.01 -18.78 4.58
CA TYR A 176 0.85 -18.67 5.76
C TYR A 176 0.09 -18.10 6.96
N VAL A 177 -0.70 -17.06 6.76
CA VAL A 177 -1.54 -16.45 7.80
C VAL A 177 -2.61 -17.41 8.29
N VAL A 178 -3.25 -18.17 7.39
CA VAL A 178 -4.29 -19.15 7.74
C VAL A 178 -3.71 -20.31 8.57
N VAL A 179 -2.63 -20.92 8.10
CA VAL A 179 -1.99 -22.08 8.76
C VAL A 179 -1.47 -21.74 10.17
N LYS A 180 -1.00 -20.50 10.36
CA LYS A 180 -0.42 -20.06 11.65
C LYS A 180 -1.45 -19.47 12.62
N ARG A 181 -2.76 -19.50 12.30
CA ARG A 181 -3.79 -18.97 13.22
C ARG A 181 -3.94 -19.82 14.47
N PRO A 182 -3.74 -19.27 15.68
CA PRO A 182 -3.93 -20.00 16.93
C PRO A 182 -5.37 -19.97 17.43
N TYR A 183 -6.37 -19.50 16.66
CA TYR A 183 -7.68 -19.16 17.20
C TYR A 183 -8.82 -19.93 16.54
N GLU A 184 -9.24 -21.00 17.18
CA GLU A 184 -10.55 -21.62 17.00
C GLU A 184 -11.61 -20.75 17.70
N GLY A 185 -12.64 -20.31 16.97
CA GLY A 185 -13.83 -19.74 17.58
C GLY A 185 -14.17 -18.27 17.27
N SER A 186 -13.48 -17.58 16.41
CA SER A 186 -13.90 -16.26 15.95
C SER A 186 -14.41 -16.33 14.51
N HIS A 187 -15.64 -15.86 14.29
CA HIS A 187 -16.19 -15.66 12.95
C HIS A 187 -15.28 -14.71 12.16
N MET A 188 -14.37 -15.28 11.38
CA MET A 188 -13.72 -14.52 10.31
C MET A 188 -14.79 -14.22 9.24
N PRO A 189 -14.73 -13.08 8.56
CA PRO A 189 -15.49 -12.90 7.35
C PRO A 189 -15.29 -14.08 6.43
N ALA A 190 -16.32 -14.46 5.67
CA ALA A 190 -16.31 -15.64 4.82
C ALA A 190 -15.16 -15.65 3.80
N ASP A 191 -14.64 -14.48 3.46
CA ASP A 191 -13.49 -14.27 2.59
C ASP A 191 -12.53 -13.23 3.21
N PRO A 192 -11.40 -13.68 3.82
CA PRO A 192 -10.41 -12.77 4.37
C PRO A 192 -9.68 -11.94 3.29
N ASP A 193 -9.76 -12.32 2.04
CA ASP A 193 -9.09 -11.66 0.91
C ASP A 193 -10.06 -10.81 0.08
N ALA A 194 -11.35 -10.79 0.43
CA ALA A 194 -12.34 -9.96 -0.23
C ALA A 194 -11.87 -8.48 -0.30
N PRO A 195 -11.94 -7.86 -1.48
CA PRO A 195 -11.61 -6.44 -1.61
C PRO A 195 -12.53 -5.60 -0.75
N TRP A 196 -12.03 -4.44 -0.34
CA TRP A 196 -12.83 -3.47 0.39
C TRP A 196 -14.00 -3.00 -0.49
N ASP A 197 -15.20 -2.95 0.11
CA ASP A 197 -16.43 -2.57 -0.58
C ASP A 197 -16.94 -1.22 -0.05
N PRO A 198 -17.08 -0.18 -0.88
CA PRO A 198 -17.61 1.12 -0.46
C PRO A 198 -19.06 1.06 0.03
N ARG A 199 -19.82 0.01 -0.27
CA ARG A 199 -21.19 -0.21 0.24
C ARG A 199 -21.23 -0.42 1.75
N CYS A 200 -20.10 -0.66 2.40
CA CYS A 200 -20.02 -0.70 3.87
C CYS A 200 -20.05 0.71 4.52
N LEU A 201 -20.07 1.80 3.72
CA LEU A 201 -20.16 3.16 4.22
C LEU A 201 -21.60 3.65 4.28
N SER A 202 -21.95 4.27 5.39
CA SER A 202 -23.23 4.97 5.58
C SER A 202 -23.02 6.38 6.12
N GLU A 203 -23.78 7.33 5.59
CA GLU A 203 -23.75 8.72 6.04
C GLU A 203 -24.32 8.86 7.45
N VAL A 204 -23.65 9.63 8.31
CA VAL A 204 -24.08 9.91 9.67
C VAL A 204 -24.07 11.42 9.90
N PRO A 205 -25.24 12.07 9.93
CA PRO A 205 -25.34 13.48 10.27
C PRO A 205 -24.98 13.71 11.75
N LEU A 206 -24.21 14.75 12.02
CA LEU A 206 -23.84 15.15 13.37
C LEU A 206 -24.66 16.36 13.85
N ALA A 207 -24.72 16.56 15.17
CA ALA A 207 -25.53 17.62 15.76
C ALA A 207 -25.03 19.06 15.47
N ASP A 208 -23.80 19.20 15.00
CA ASP A 208 -23.22 20.47 14.55
C ASP A 208 -23.45 20.78 13.06
N GLY A 209 -24.23 19.95 12.37
CA GLY A 209 -24.51 20.07 10.94
C GLY A 209 -23.43 19.48 10.03
N SER A 210 -22.32 18.97 10.59
CA SER A 210 -21.32 18.25 9.81
C SER A 210 -21.74 16.81 9.55
N VAL A 211 -21.08 16.16 8.60
CA VAL A 211 -21.33 14.78 8.21
C VAL A 211 -20.10 13.92 8.51
N GLY A 212 -20.33 12.74 9.05
CA GLY A 212 -19.38 11.65 9.13
C GLY A 212 -19.85 10.46 8.29
N TRP A 213 -18.95 9.53 8.01
CA TRP A 213 -19.23 8.31 7.26
C TRP A 213 -18.88 7.11 8.14
N LEU A 214 -19.88 6.31 8.50
CA LEU A 214 -19.65 5.10 9.28
C LEU A 214 -19.25 3.96 8.37
N SER A 215 -18.04 3.46 8.58
CA SER A 215 -17.54 2.23 7.93
C SER A 215 -17.85 1.04 8.83
N GLU A 216 -18.70 0.14 8.34
CA GLU A 216 -19.01 -1.15 8.96
C GLU A 216 -18.27 -2.30 8.26
N ALA A 217 -17.09 -2.01 7.72
CA ALA A 217 -16.23 -3.01 7.10
C ALA A 217 -15.82 -4.10 8.13
N PRO A 218 -15.77 -5.38 7.74
CA PRO A 218 -15.73 -6.52 8.67
C PRO A 218 -14.58 -6.50 9.67
N PHE A 219 -13.35 -6.21 9.23
CA PHE A 219 -12.20 -6.18 10.14
C PHE A 219 -12.16 -4.93 11.00
N THR A 220 -12.68 -3.82 10.48
CA THR A 220 -12.85 -2.57 11.24
C THR A 220 -13.85 -2.75 12.38
N VAL A 221 -15.00 -3.36 12.12
CA VAL A 221 -16.00 -3.69 13.15
C VAL A 221 -15.37 -4.61 14.20
N ARG A 222 -14.73 -5.71 13.76
CA ARG A 222 -14.09 -6.67 14.63
C ARG A 222 -13.00 -6.04 15.50
N PHE A 223 -12.13 -5.20 14.92
CA PHE A 223 -11.12 -4.49 15.70
C PHE A 223 -11.75 -3.53 16.72
N SER A 224 -12.82 -2.84 16.36
CA SER A 224 -13.49 -1.85 17.21
C SER A 224 -14.02 -2.45 18.52
N VAL A 225 -14.38 -3.74 18.53
CA VAL A 225 -14.82 -4.48 19.74
C VAL A 225 -13.72 -4.54 20.80
N LEU A 226 -12.45 -4.51 20.40
CA LEU A 226 -11.32 -4.54 21.33
C LEU A 226 -11.23 -3.28 22.20
N ARG A 227 -11.93 -2.20 21.85
CA ARG A 227 -11.91 -0.89 22.54
C ARG A 227 -10.51 -0.31 22.71
N LYS A 228 -9.59 -0.68 21.82
CA LYS A 228 -8.21 -0.21 21.77
C LYS A 228 -8.03 0.75 20.60
N ALA A 229 -7.00 1.59 20.65
CA ALA A 229 -6.61 2.38 19.51
C ALA A 229 -5.96 1.49 18.46
N LEU A 230 -6.33 1.66 17.18
CA LEU A 230 -5.67 1.02 16.04
C LEU A 230 -4.38 1.80 15.75
N PRO A 231 -3.20 1.24 16.00
CA PRO A 231 -1.95 1.92 15.73
C PRO A 231 -1.63 1.92 14.22
N PRO A 232 -0.74 2.80 13.76
CA PRO A 232 -0.29 2.80 12.37
C PRO A 232 0.62 1.60 12.10
N VAL A 233 0.03 0.48 11.73
CA VAL A 233 0.73 -0.77 11.37
C VAL A 233 1.09 -0.86 9.90
N LEU A 234 0.57 0.06 9.10
CA LEU A 234 0.85 0.22 7.67
C LEU A 234 1.10 1.69 7.34
N ASP A 235 1.97 1.92 6.38
CA ASP A 235 2.28 3.25 5.83
C ASP A 235 1.02 3.93 5.30
N ASP A 236 0.14 3.18 4.65
CA ASP A 236 -1.14 3.66 4.12
C ASP A 236 -1.98 4.35 5.20
N LEU A 237 -2.10 3.71 6.38
CA LEU A 237 -2.82 4.30 7.51
C LEU A 237 -2.09 5.55 8.05
N ALA A 238 -0.77 5.48 8.17
CA ALA A 238 0.05 6.60 8.64
C ALA A 238 -0.05 7.82 7.73
N GLN A 239 -0.07 7.62 6.40
CA GLN A 239 -0.23 8.69 5.41
C GLN A 239 -1.56 9.45 5.58
N LEU A 240 -2.65 8.76 5.84
CA LEU A 240 -3.98 9.35 5.90
C LEU A 240 -4.40 9.81 7.30
N THR A 241 -3.93 9.17 8.37
CA THR A 241 -4.33 9.51 9.74
C THR A 241 -3.20 10.09 10.60
N GLY A 242 -1.95 9.83 10.25
CA GLY A 242 -0.74 10.30 10.94
C GLY A 242 -0.55 9.73 12.34
N ARG A 243 -1.57 9.13 12.93
CA ARG A 243 -1.58 8.59 14.29
C ARG A 243 -2.46 7.35 14.37
N HIS A 244 -2.58 6.82 15.59
CA HIS A 244 -3.57 5.79 15.88
C HIS A 244 -5.01 6.31 15.72
N VAL A 245 -5.90 5.45 15.27
CA VAL A 245 -7.35 5.70 15.25
C VAL A 245 -7.90 5.32 16.62
N ALA A 246 -8.31 6.30 17.41
CA ALA A 246 -8.72 6.11 18.79
C ALA A 246 -10.18 5.65 18.91
N PRO A 247 -10.53 4.81 19.90
CA PRO A 247 -11.91 4.51 20.21
C PRO A 247 -12.59 5.67 20.93
N VAL A 248 -13.89 5.82 20.70
CA VAL A 248 -14.77 6.75 21.43
C VAL A 248 -15.90 5.96 22.10
N ARG A 249 -16.50 6.51 23.17
CA ARG A 249 -17.56 5.82 23.91
C ARG A 249 -18.88 5.70 23.14
N SER A 250 -19.15 6.69 22.31
CA SER A 250 -20.38 6.79 21.48
C SER A 250 -20.09 7.62 20.24
N THR A 251 -21.03 7.64 19.29
CA THR A 251 -20.97 8.53 18.12
C THR A 251 -20.78 9.98 18.57
N PRO A 252 -19.76 10.70 18.08
CA PRO A 252 -19.53 12.09 18.44
C PRO A 252 -20.70 12.95 18.01
N ARG A 253 -21.08 13.93 18.85
CA ARG A 253 -22.12 14.90 18.48
C ARG A 253 -21.59 16.00 17.55
N ARG A 254 -20.26 16.20 17.47
CA ARG A 254 -19.58 17.19 16.64
C ARG A 254 -18.37 16.53 15.97
N ARG A 255 -18.01 17.03 14.81
CA ARG A 255 -16.82 16.56 14.10
C ARG A 255 -15.56 16.70 14.98
N PRO A 256 -14.85 15.61 15.28
CA PRO A 256 -13.60 15.67 16.03
C PRO A 256 -12.48 16.27 15.14
N ARG A 257 -11.40 16.74 15.77
CA ARG A 257 -10.18 17.20 15.06
C ARG A 257 -9.32 16.04 14.51
N ARG A 258 -9.97 14.94 14.15
CA ARG A 258 -9.32 13.72 13.66
C ARG A 258 -10.05 13.26 12.40
N ASP A 259 -9.32 12.62 11.48
CA ASP A 259 -9.89 12.09 10.25
C ASP A 259 -10.78 10.86 10.50
N ALA A 260 -10.56 10.16 11.63
CA ALA A 260 -11.37 9.01 12.01
C ALA A 260 -11.37 8.73 13.51
N VAL A 261 -12.41 8.03 13.98
CA VAL A 261 -12.53 7.45 15.32
C VAL A 261 -13.18 6.07 15.23
N LEU A 262 -12.82 5.15 16.15
CA LEU A 262 -13.47 3.85 16.25
C LEU A 262 -14.69 3.92 17.16
N ILE A 263 -15.80 3.34 16.72
CA ILE A 263 -17.02 3.17 17.52
C ILE A 263 -17.12 1.70 17.90
N PRO A 264 -16.97 1.35 19.18
CA PRO A 264 -16.94 -0.04 19.63
C PRO A 264 -18.14 -0.86 19.18
N GLY A 265 -17.88 -1.98 18.50
CA GLY A 265 -18.89 -2.89 17.97
C GLY A 265 -19.61 -2.40 16.70
N ARG A 266 -19.29 -1.18 16.21
CA ARG A 266 -19.90 -0.62 14.98
C ARG A 266 -18.92 -0.36 13.86
N GLY A 267 -17.64 -0.17 14.16
CA GLY A 267 -16.62 0.09 13.14
C GLY A 267 -15.90 1.43 13.31
N ALA A 268 -15.72 2.19 12.23
CA ALA A 268 -15.04 3.49 12.24
C ALA A 268 -15.92 4.59 11.67
N LEU A 269 -15.99 5.73 12.35
CA LEU A 269 -16.57 6.95 11.81
C LEU A 269 -15.44 7.80 11.23
N VAL A 270 -15.50 8.07 9.94
CA VAL A 270 -14.50 8.79 9.17
C VAL A 270 -15.03 10.13 8.70
N PHE A 271 -14.13 11.10 8.40
CA PHE A 271 -14.51 12.48 8.11
C PHE A 271 -13.68 13.05 6.95
N GLY A 272 -14.28 14.01 6.23
CA GLY A 272 -13.61 14.76 5.17
C GLY A 272 -13.87 14.20 3.77
N SER A 273 -13.28 14.84 2.77
CA SER A 273 -13.45 14.48 1.34
C SER A 273 -12.89 13.09 1.02
N ASP A 274 -11.82 12.70 1.70
CA ASP A 274 -11.14 11.41 1.46
C ASP A 274 -11.69 10.27 2.33
N HIS A 275 -12.96 10.35 2.79
CA HIS A 275 -13.57 9.42 3.75
C HIS A 275 -13.50 7.96 3.27
N GLU A 276 -13.73 7.68 1.99
CA GLU A 276 -13.62 6.33 1.42
C GLU A 276 -12.21 5.78 1.57
N ALA A 277 -11.21 6.57 1.22
CA ALA A 277 -9.81 6.17 1.33
C ALA A 277 -9.39 5.94 2.79
N VAL A 278 -9.85 6.80 3.69
CA VAL A 278 -9.57 6.65 5.13
C VAL A 278 -10.23 5.38 5.66
N ALA A 279 -11.49 5.10 5.29
CA ALA A 279 -12.18 3.88 5.68
C ALA A 279 -11.47 2.61 5.17
N MET A 280 -11.08 2.60 3.89
CA MET A 280 -10.35 1.49 3.27
C MET A 280 -9.02 1.19 3.96
N VAL A 281 -8.22 2.21 4.28
CA VAL A 281 -6.93 1.97 4.96
C VAL A 281 -7.10 1.55 6.41
N ILE A 282 -8.18 1.99 7.08
CA ILE A 282 -8.53 1.51 8.42
C ILE A 282 -8.88 0.02 8.36
N GLU A 283 -9.68 -0.39 7.39
CA GLU A 283 -10.02 -1.81 7.18
C GLU A 283 -8.77 -2.64 6.92
N LYS A 284 -7.90 -2.20 6.02
CA LYS A 284 -6.64 -2.88 5.71
C LYS A 284 -5.72 -2.98 6.94
N ALA A 285 -5.58 -1.91 7.71
CA ALA A 285 -4.76 -1.90 8.92
C ALA A 285 -5.36 -2.76 10.05
N ALA A 286 -6.69 -2.75 10.21
CA ALA A 286 -7.39 -3.63 11.15
C ALA A 286 -7.21 -5.10 10.78
N ARG A 287 -7.30 -5.42 9.49
CA ARG A 287 -7.02 -6.76 8.94
C ARG A 287 -5.58 -7.17 9.20
N ALA A 288 -4.61 -6.28 8.92
CA ALA A 288 -3.20 -6.54 9.18
C ALA A 288 -2.93 -6.77 10.67
N TRP A 289 -3.53 -5.98 11.54
CA TRP A 289 -3.40 -6.18 13.01
C TRP A 289 -3.94 -7.52 13.45
N ILE A 290 -5.15 -7.88 13.04
CA ILE A 290 -5.83 -9.12 13.43
C ILE A 290 -5.12 -10.34 12.83
N GLY A 291 -4.78 -10.30 11.54
CA GLY A 291 -4.13 -11.38 10.83
C GLY A 291 -2.71 -11.67 11.34
N ALA A 292 -1.98 -10.64 11.72
CA ALA A 292 -0.63 -10.77 12.24
C ALA A 292 -0.58 -11.44 13.63
N ALA A 293 -1.66 -11.48 14.39
CA ALA A 293 -1.68 -12.06 15.75
C ALA A 293 -1.17 -13.50 15.79
N GLY A 294 -1.45 -14.30 14.76
CA GLY A 294 -1.00 -15.70 14.65
C GLY A 294 0.45 -15.89 14.18
N ILE A 295 1.11 -14.83 13.69
CA ILE A 295 2.43 -14.89 13.07
C ILE A 295 3.46 -13.98 13.75
N GLY A 296 3.28 -13.69 15.03
CA GLY A 296 4.21 -12.89 15.84
C GLY A 296 3.72 -11.48 16.16
N GLY A 297 2.51 -11.11 15.74
CA GLY A 297 1.87 -9.83 16.01
C GLY A 297 2.34 -8.70 15.09
N ALA A 298 1.43 -7.79 14.78
CA ALA A 298 1.78 -6.59 14.02
C ALA A 298 2.71 -5.67 14.83
N LYS A 299 3.70 -5.10 14.18
CA LYS A 299 4.70 -4.18 14.76
C LYS A 299 4.39 -2.76 14.29
N PRO A 300 3.77 -1.90 15.13
CA PRO A 300 3.43 -0.54 14.73
C PRO A 300 4.65 0.29 14.36
N LEU A 301 4.40 1.29 13.52
CA LEU A 301 5.38 2.33 13.23
C LEU A 301 5.60 3.22 14.47
N PRO A 302 6.81 3.75 14.67
CA PRO A 302 7.04 4.80 15.65
C PRO A 302 6.13 6.00 15.37
N VAL A 303 5.56 6.59 16.42
CA VAL A 303 4.59 7.70 16.28
C VAL A 303 5.18 8.88 15.52
N TRP A 304 6.45 9.18 15.71
CA TRP A 304 7.11 10.29 15.00
C TRP A 304 7.27 10.02 13.50
N GLU A 305 7.54 8.77 13.07
CA GLU A 305 7.60 8.39 11.67
C GLU A 305 6.23 8.48 11.02
N ALA A 306 5.18 8.00 11.69
CA ALA A 306 3.82 8.11 11.21
C ALA A 306 3.35 9.57 11.05
N LEU A 307 3.73 10.46 11.98
CA LEU A 307 3.45 11.89 11.88
C LEU A 307 4.22 12.55 10.75
N LEU A 308 5.51 12.22 10.60
CA LEU A 308 6.33 12.73 9.50
C LEU A 308 5.74 12.33 8.16
N MET A 309 5.31 11.08 8.03
CA MET A 309 4.68 10.56 6.81
C MET A 309 3.39 11.32 6.47
N ARG A 310 2.53 11.61 7.45
CA ARG A 310 1.32 12.43 7.26
C ARG A 310 1.67 13.83 6.74
N VAL A 311 2.70 14.46 7.30
CA VAL A 311 3.15 15.80 6.88
C VAL A 311 3.69 15.78 5.45
N VAL A 312 4.52 14.77 5.11
CA VAL A 312 5.07 14.60 3.76
C VAL A 312 3.95 14.35 2.76
N TYR A 313 3.01 13.45 3.10
CA TYR A 313 1.85 13.16 2.25
C TYR A 313 1.01 14.41 1.98
N ALA A 314 0.61 15.13 3.04
CA ALA A 314 -0.21 16.33 2.91
C ALA A 314 0.46 17.45 2.11
N ARG A 315 1.81 17.56 2.14
CA ARG A 315 2.55 18.60 1.42
C ARG A 315 2.87 18.25 -0.02
N SER A 316 3.13 16.98 -0.31
CA SER A 316 3.66 16.54 -1.60
C SER A 316 2.59 15.90 -2.48
N TYR A 317 1.82 14.95 -1.95
CA TYR A 317 0.88 14.14 -2.74
C TYR A 317 -0.48 14.82 -2.94
N SER A 318 -1.01 15.51 -1.94
CA SER A 318 -2.29 16.22 -2.09
C SER A 318 -2.21 17.35 -3.12
N LYS A 319 -1.05 18.01 -3.24
CA LYS A 319 -0.82 19.04 -4.26
C LYS A 319 -0.65 18.45 -5.66
N GLN A 320 -0.07 17.27 -5.78
CA GLN A 320 0.12 16.60 -7.08
C GLN A 320 -1.20 16.04 -7.62
N ALA A 321 -2.02 15.46 -6.77
CA ALA A 321 -3.36 15.03 -7.15
C ALA A 321 -4.24 16.19 -7.60
N ALA A 322 -4.16 17.36 -6.91
CA ALA A 322 -4.87 18.57 -7.30
C ALA A 322 -4.35 19.18 -8.61
N ALA A 323 -3.05 19.06 -8.92
CA ALA A 323 -2.46 19.54 -10.16
C ALA A 323 -2.74 18.63 -11.36
N ALA A 324 -2.95 17.34 -11.12
CA ALA A 324 -3.32 16.35 -12.14
C ALA A 324 -4.79 16.47 -12.57
N HIS A 325 -5.64 17.04 -11.72
CA HIS A 325 -7.05 17.34 -11.98
C HIS A 325 -7.32 18.82 -11.66
N PRO A 326 -6.89 19.77 -12.51
CA PRO A 326 -7.29 21.16 -12.34
C PRO A 326 -8.83 21.22 -12.38
N ALA A 327 -9.40 21.87 -11.37
CA ALA A 327 -10.85 22.10 -11.35
C ALA A 327 -11.28 22.80 -12.66
N PRO A 328 -12.45 22.43 -13.23
CA PRO A 328 -12.94 23.00 -14.48
C PRO A 328 -13.11 24.52 -14.41
#